data_c40a22aa80bf8b7480f7e6929db31be4
#
_entry.id   c40a22aa80bf8b7480f7e6929db31be4
#
_cell.length_a   1.000
_cell.length_b   1.000
_cell.length_c   1.000
_cell.angle_alpha   90.00
_cell.angle_beta   90.00
_cell.angle_gamma   90.00
#
_symmetry.space_group_name_H-M   'P 1'
#
loop_
_entity.id
_entity.type
_entity.pdbx_description
1 polymer ?
#
loop_
_entity_poly.entity_id
_entity_poly.type
_entity_poly.pdbx_seq_one_letter_code
_entity_poly.pdbx_strand_id
1 'polypeptide(L)'
;NGTQSNAYRLSQKGGLNVITLPKTIDNDVAMTDICFGFDTAKSIATEAIDRLHTTATSHHRIIALELMGHSAGWLALGAGIAGGADVILIPEIHYDIHAIAEFLNNRRQSGKRFSIIAVAEGATAVGSVPDSGEEASGGKKTGKKKAEKKADPKIVTSGSQQEPVMIREPMVNRIVRELQALTGVEARMTQLGHVQRGGTPTSTDRLLCTRL
;
A
#
# COMPACT_ATOMS: atom_id res chain seq x y z
N ASN A 1 5.66 0.05 -14.58
CA ASN A 1 6.21 1.27 -14.00
C ASN A 1 6.26 2.39 -15.05
N GLY A 2 5.56 3.53 -14.80
CA GLY A 2 5.40 4.62 -15.77
C GLY A 2 6.72 5.25 -16.22
N THR A 3 7.70 5.39 -15.32
CA THR A 3 9.03 5.96 -15.63
C THR A 3 9.78 5.09 -16.63
N GLN A 4 9.78 3.78 -16.47
CA GLN A 4 10.44 2.84 -17.40
C GLN A 4 9.76 2.84 -18.78
N SER A 5 8.42 2.90 -18.81
CA SER A 5 7.68 3.02 -20.08
C SER A 5 8.02 4.31 -20.82
N ASN A 6 8.19 5.42 -20.10
CA ASN A 6 8.61 6.70 -20.70
C ASN A 6 10.06 6.64 -21.20
N ALA A 7 10.97 6.05 -20.42
CA ALA A 7 12.36 5.85 -20.84
C ALA A 7 12.45 4.99 -22.11
N TYR A 8 11.68 3.90 -22.18
CA TYR A 8 11.58 3.07 -23.38
C TYR A 8 11.08 3.87 -24.60
N ARG A 9 10.03 4.69 -24.43
CA ARG A 9 9.54 5.56 -25.52
C ARG A 9 10.58 6.58 -25.99
N LEU A 10 11.35 7.15 -25.07
CA LEU A 10 12.44 8.07 -25.41
C LEU A 10 13.56 7.38 -26.18
N SER A 11 13.95 6.17 -25.76
CA SER A 11 14.93 5.36 -26.48
C SER A 11 14.44 5.04 -27.90
N GLN A 12 13.20 4.58 -28.07
CA GLN A 12 12.66 4.19 -29.38
C GLN A 12 12.43 5.38 -30.33
N LYS A 13 11.94 6.51 -29.81
CA LYS A 13 11.58 7.66 -30.65
C LYS A 13 12.71 8.68 -30.81
N GLY A 14 13.59 8.78 -29.84
CA GLY A 14 14.67 9.76 -29.80
C GLY A 14 16.05 9.20 -30.07
N GLY A 15 16.19 7.86 -30.23
CA GLY A 15 17.49 7.19 -30.39
C GLY A 15 18.43 7.39 -29.21
N LEU A 16 17.89 7.72 -28.01
CA LEU A 16 18.69 7.96 -26.83
C LEU A 16 19.14 6.65 -26.18
N ASN A 17 20.40 6.57 -25.81
CA ASN A 17 20.92 5.50 -24.96
C ASN A 17 20.43 5.74 -23.53
N VAL A 18 19.48 4.95 -23.08
CA VAL A 18 18.87 5.07 -21.75
C VAL A 18 19.01 3.76 -21.00
N ILE A 19 19.58 3.82 -19.81
CA ILE A 19 19.57 2.74 -18.84
C ILE A 19 18.62 3.14 -17.70
N THR A 20 17.71 2.22 -17.33
CA THR A 20 16.76 2.46 -16.24
C THR A 20 17.09 1.59 -15.04
N LEU A 21 16.92 2.16 -13.85
CA LEU A 21 17.12 1.45 -12.59
C LEU A 21 15.77 1.20 -11.92
N PRO A 22 15.56 0.00 -11.31
CA PRO A 22 14.31 -0.34 -10.65
C PRO A 22 14.23 0.34 -9.27
N LYS A 23 13.85 1.62 -9.24
CA LYS A 23 13.72 2.39 -7.99
C LYS A 23 12.25 2.46 -7.57
N THR A 24 11.88 1.61 -6.62
CA THR A 24 10.58 1.63 -5.92
C THR A 24 10.71 0.88 -4.60
N ILE A 25 9.97 1.29 -3.57
CA ILE A 25 9.89 0.55 -2.31
C ILE A 25 8.97 -0.67 -2.40
N ASP A 26 8.11 -0.74 -3.43
CA ASP A 26 7.06 -1.76 -3.56
C ASP A 26 7.60 -3.10 -4.06
N ASN A 27 8.81 -3.10 -4.64
CA ASN A 27 9.47 -4.25 -5.25
C ASN A 27 8.62 -4.95 -6.34
N ASP A 28 7.85 -4.15 -7.10
CA ASP A 28 6.86 -4.57 -8.08
C ASP A 28 7.34 -4.56 -9.53
N VAL A 29 8.64 -4.38 -9.75
CA VAL A 29 9.22 -4.35 -11.10
C VAL A 29 9.49 -5.77 -11.59
N ALA A 30 8.82 -6.16 -12.67
CA ALA A 30 9.00 -7.48 -13.26
C ALA A 30 10.47 -7.77 -13.65
N MET A 31 10.89 -9.01 -13.53
CA MET A 31 12.26 -9.48 -13.84
C MET A 31 13.35 -8.82 -12.98
N THR A 32 12.98 -8.36 -11.79
CA THR A 32 13.90 -7.71 -10.85
C THR A 32 13.78 -8.42 -9.49
N ASP A 33 14.90 -8.87 -8.94
CA ASP A 33 14.93 -9.55 -7.64
C ASP A 33 14.73 -8.56 -6.49
N ILE A 34 15.38 -7.39 -6.57
CA ILE A 34 15.31 -6.37 -5.56
C ILE A 34 15.36 -4.97 -6.18
N CYS A 35 14.43 -4.11 -5.75
CA CYS A 35 14.39 -2.72 -6.15
C CYS A 35 15.12 -1.82 -5.14
N PHE A 36 15.66 -0.71 -5.63
CA PHE A 36 16.31 0.31 -4.79
C PHE A 36 15.31 0.95 -3.83
N GLY A 37 15.63 0.92 -2.55
CA GLY A 37 14.81 1.46 -1.47
C GLY A 37 13.87 0.45 -0.83
N PHE A 38 13.68 -0.74 -1.40
CA PHE A 38 12.82 -1.78 -0.82
C PHE A 38 13.33 -2.27 0.53
N ASP A 39 14.63 -2.60 0.63
CA ASP A 39 15.21 -3.12 1.88
C ASP A 39 15.15 -2.08 3.01
N THR A 40 15.38 -0.82 2.68
CA THR A 40 15.23 0.30 3.64
C THR A 40 13.79 0.45 4.11
N ALA A 41 12.81 0.45 3.21
CA ALA A 41 11.41 0.57 3.57
C ALA A 41 10.92 -0.64 4.40
N LYS A 42 11.38 -1.84 4.06
CA LYS A 42 11.12 -3.07 4.83
C LYS A 42 11.69 -2.95 6.25
N SER A 43 12.91 -2.44 6.40
CA SER A 43 13.55 -2.24 7.71
C SER A 43 12.76 -1.25 8.58
N ILE A 44 12.31 -0.14 8.00
CA ILE A 44 11.49 0.86 8.71
C ILE A 44 10.15 0.24 9.16
N ALA A 45 9.52 -0.54 8.30
CA ALA A 45 8.27 -1.22 8.62
C ALA A 45 8.47 -2.28 9.72
N THR A 46 9.57 -3.04 9.68
CA THR A 46 9.94 -4.01 10.73
C THR A 46 10.15 -3.31 12.06
N GLU A 47 10.90 -2.20 12.10
CA GLU A 47 11.10 -1.41 13.32
C GLU A 47 9.76 -0.89 13.89
N ALA A 48 8.84 -0.49 13.03
CA ALA A 48 7.51 -0.07 13.47
C ALA A 48 6.73 -1.24 14.11
N ILE A 49 6.80 -2.44 13.55
CA ILE A 49 6.19 -3.65 14.14
C ILE A 49 6.81 -3.93 15.51
N ASP A 50 8.14 -3.91 15.63
CA ASP A 50 8.87 -4.12 16.90
C ASP A 50 8.40 -3.15 17.99
N ARG A 51 8.24 -1.88 17.65
CA ARG A 51 7.73 -0.86 18.58
C ARG A 51 6.29 -1.12 19.03
N LEU A 52 5.47 -1.74 18.17
CA LEU A 52 4.08 -2.06 18.49
C LEU A 52 3.93 -3.27 19.40
N HIS A 53 4.90 -4.20 19.43
CA HIS A 53 4.86 -5.39 20.29
C HIS A 53 4.67 -5.04 21.77
N THR A 54 5.40 -4.06 22.28
CA THR A 54 5.34 -3.67 23.69
C THR A 54 3.97 -3.11 24.07
N THR A 55 3.40 -2.23 23.23
CA THR A 55 2.09 -1.66 23.49
C THR A 55 0.95 -2.67 23.27
N ALA A 56 1.07 -3.54 22.27
CA ALA A 56 0.10 -4.62 22.03
C ALA A 56 0.04 -5.58 23.23
N THR A 57 1.22 -5.96 23.74
CA THR A 57 1.35 -6.86 24.90
C THR A 57 0.79 -6.25 26.17
N SER A 58 1.14 -5.00 26.49
CA SER A 58 0.72 -4.35 27.73
C SER A 58 -0.79 -4.11 27.81
N HIS A 59 -1.43 -3.89 26.68
CA HIS A 59 -2.87 -3.60 26.60
C HIS A 59 -3.71 -4.80 26.14
N HIS A 60 -3.11 -5.93 25.79
CA HIS A 60 -3.79 -7.12 25.30
C HIS A 60 -4.70 -6.86 24.10
N ARG A 61 -4.21 -6.07 23.13
CA ARG A 61 -4.95 -5.58 21.96
C ARG A 61 -4.58 -6.32 20.69
N ILE A 62 -5.45 -6.18 19.70
CA ILE A 62 -5.15 -6.44 18.30
C ILE A 62 -4.68 -5.10 17.70
N ILE A 63 -3.51 -5.10 17.06
CA ILE A 63 -3.02 -3.92 16.32
C ILE A 63 -2.88 -4.30 14.86
N ALA A 64 -3.63 -3.61 14.00
CA ALA A 64 -3.50 -3.71 12.54
C ALA A 64 -2.61 -2.57 12.05
N LEU A 65 -1.49 -2.91 11.44
CA LEU A 65 -0.53 -1.98 10.87
C LEU A 65 -0.65 -1.97 9.35
N GLU A 66 -1.10 -0.83 8.79
CA GLU A 66 -1.16 -0.64 7.34
C GLU A 66 0.22 -0.23 6.80
N LEU A 67 0.63 -0.95 5.77
CA LEU A 67 1.91 -0.82 5.10
C LEU A 67 1.69 -0.45 3.63
N MET A 68 2.56 0.39 3.08
CA MET A 68 2.60 0.68 1.66
C MET A 68 2.97 -0.56 0.85
N GLY A 69 2.92 -0.47 -0.45
CA GLY A 69 3.24 -1.56 -1.39
C GLY A 69 2.38 -1.50 -2.65
N HIS A 70 1.46 -0.50 -2.72
CA HIS A 70 0.53 -0.34 -3.84
C HIS A 70 -0.26 -1.64 -4.11
N SER A 71 -0.07 -2.27 -5.26
CA SER A 71 -0.74 -3.52 -5.63
C SER A 71 0.10 -4.78 -5.37
N ALA A 72 1.25 -4.65 -4.70
CA ALA A 72 2.16 -5.75 -4.38
C ALA A 72 2.31 -5.92 -2.86
N GLY A 73 2.29 -7.15 -2.38
CA GLY A 73 2.38 -7.49 -0.97
C GLY A 73 3.80 -7.68 -0.43
N TRP A 74 4.84 -7.49 -1.25
CA TRP A 74 6.22 -7.80 -0.86
C TRP A 74 6.70 -7.07 0.39
N LEU A 75 6.34 -5.79 0.51
CA LEU A 75 6.75 -4.98 1.66
C LEU A 75 6.08 -5.46 2.95
N ALA A 76 4.76 -5.69 2.91
CA ALA A 76 4.00 -6.18 4.05
C ALA A 76 4.42 -7.61 4.43
N LEU A 77 4.66 -8.47 3.44
CA LEU A 77 5.13 -9.84 3.66
C LEU A 77 6.51 -9.85 4.32
N GLY A 78 7.47 -9.14 3.73
CA GLY A 78 8.84 -9.11 4.25
C GLY A 78 8.94 -8.49 5.64
N ALA A 79 8.29 -7.34 5.88
CA ALA A 79 8.28 -6.68 7.17
C ALA A 79 7.47 -7.47 8.23
N GLY A 80 6.34 -8.05 7.83
CA GLY A 80 5.50 -8.84 8.72
C GLY A 80 6.21 -10.10 9.22
N ILE A 81 6.90 -10.82 8.35
CA ILE A 81 7.71 -11.99 8.73
C ILE A 81 8.87 -11.56 9.65
N ALA A 82 9.63 -10.53 9.25
CA ALA A 82 10.78 -10.07 10.01
C ALA A 82 10.42 -9.49 11.38
N GLY A 83 9.30 -8.76 11.48
CA GLY A 83 8.80 -8.17 12.73
C GLY A 83 7.91 -9.10 13.56
N GLY A 84 7.68 -10.35 13.11
CA GLY A 84 6.89 -11.32 13.86
C GLY A 84 5.39 -10.99 13.94
N ALA A 85 4.81 -10.44 12.86
CA ALA A 85 3.37 -10.25 12.76
C ALA A 85 2.64 -11.62 12.79
N ASP A 86 1.53 -11.68 13.49
CA ASP A 86 0.76 -12.91 13.67
C ASP A 86 -0.10 -13.25 12.45
N VAL A 87 -0.52 -12.22 11.70
CA VAL A 87 -1.26 -12.33 10.45
C VAL A 87 -0.68 -11.32 9.46
N ILE A 88 -0.58 -11.71 8.20
CA ILE A 88 -0.10 -10.85 7.12
C ILE A 88 -1.11 -10.89 5.99
N LEU A 89 -1.66 -9.73 5.61
CA LEU A 89 -2.65 -9.59 4.54
C LEU A 89 -2.00 -8.91 3.34
N ILE A 90 -2.02 -9.59 2.20
CA ILE A 90 -1.39 -9.14 0.96
C ILE A 90 -2.40 -9.12 -0.19
N PRO A 91 -2.20 -8.27 -1.22
CA PRO A 91 -3.14 -8.19 -2.35
C PRO A 91 -3.27 -9.49 -3.15
N GLU A 92 -2.21 -10.28 -3.20
CA GLU A 92 -2.13 -11.52 -3.97
C GLU A 92 -3.00 -12.64 -3.42
N ILE A 93 -3.42 -12.54 -2.15
CA ILE A 93 -4.25 -13.54 -1.46
C ILE A 93 -5.42 -12.83 -0.80
N HIS A 94 -6.64 -13.08 -1.28
CA HIS A 94 -7.84 -12.53 -0.66
C HIS A 94 -8.04 -13.09 0.75
N TYR A 95 -8.27 -12.20 1.71
CA TYR A 95 -8.46 -12.60 3.11
C TYR A 95 -9.93 -12.84 3.44
N ASP A 96 -10.16 -13.80 4.32
CA ASP A 96 -11.45 -14.01 5.00
C ASP A 96 -11.36 -13.48 6.43
N ILE A 97 -12.14 -12.45 6.74
CA ILE A 97 -12.14 -11.82 8.06
C ILE A 97 -12.63 -12.76 9.17
N HIS A 98 -13.53 -13.70 8.86
CA HIS A 98 -14.03 -14.68 9.82
C HIS A 98 -12.95 -15.69 10.17
N ALA A 99 -12.21 -16.20 9.18
CA ALA A 99 -11.08 -17.09 9.40
C ALA A 99 -9.97 -16.42 10.24
N ILE A 100 -9.70 -15.14 9.99
CA ILE A 100 -8.76 -14.35 10.79
C ILE A 100 -9.26 -14.24 12.24
N ALA A 101 -10.52 -13.88 12.44
CA ALA A 101 -11.11 -13.75 13.78
C ALA A 101 -11.06 -15.06 14.56
N GLU A 102 -11.36 -16.19 13.91
CA GLU A 102 -11.25 -17.51 14.50
C GLU A 102 -9.80 -17.83 14.92
N PHE A 103 -8.83 -17.59 14.03
CA PHE A 103 -7.42 -17.78 14.33
C PHE A 103 -6.98 -16.95 15.54
N LEU A 104 -7.37 -15.66 15.61
CA LEU A 104 -7.03 -14.78 16.73
C LEU A 104 -7.67 -15.23 18.04
N ASN A 105 -8.91 -15.73 18.01
CA ASN A 105 -9.58 -16.29 19.18
C ASN A 105 -8.87 -17.55 19.67
N ASN A 106 -8.47 -18.46 18.78
CA ASN A 106 -7.73 -19.66 19.11
C ASN A 106 -6.36 -19.32 19.72
N ARG A 107 -5.65 -18.32 19.19
CA ARG A 107 -4.42 -17.80 19.78
C ARG A 107 -4.63 -17.30 21.20
N ARG A 108 -5.71 -16.55 21.43
CA ARG A 108 -6.04 -16.02 22.75
C ARG A 108 -6.35 -17.13 23.76
N GLN A 109 -7.07 -18.17 23.35
CA GLN A 109 -7.33 -19.35 24.18
C GLN A 109 -6.04 -20.10 24.55
N SER A 110 -5.04 -20.11 23.66
CA SER A 110 -3.72 -20.68 23.92
C SER A 110 -2.79 -19.78 24.75
N GLY A 111 -3.31 -18.66 25.31
CA GLY A 111 -2.56 -17.76 26.18
C GLY A 111 -1.89 -16.55 25.48
N LYS A 112 -1.98 -16.45 24.16
CA LYS A 112 -1.45 -15.31 23.38
C LYS A 112 -2.48 -14.18 23.36
N ARG A 113 -2.40 -13.25 24.31
CA ARG A 113 -3.44 -12.24 24.56
C ARG A 113 -3.42 -11.04 23.63
N PHE A 114 -2.37 -10.83 22.85
CA PHE A 114 -2.27 -9.75 21.87
C PHE A 114 -2.02 -10.32 20.48
N SER A 115 -2.26 -9.52 19.44
CA SER A 115 -1.90 -9.89 18.08
C SER A 115 -1.55 -8.66 17.24
N ILE A 116 -0.59 -8.84 16.34
CA ILE A 116 -0.19 -7.84 15.35
C ILE A 116 -0.53 -8.37 13.96
N ILE A 117 -1.22 -7.54 13.18
CA ILE A 117 -1.63 -7.84 11.82
C ILE A 117 -0.93 -6.85 10.89
N ALA A 118 -0.07 -7.33 10.01
CA ALA A 118 0.50 -6.53 8.94
C ALA A 118 -0.47 -6.52 7.73
N VAL A 119 -0.89 -5.35 7.30
CA VAL A 119 -1.88 -5.19 6.22
C VAL A 119 -1.26 -4.38 5.10
N ALA A 120 -1.10 -4.97 3.91
CA ALA A 120 -0.75 -4.20 2.72
C ALA A 120 -1.92 -3.30 2.30
N GLU A 121 -1.65 -2.06 1.89
CA GLU A 121 -2.68 -1.08 1.49
C GLU A 121 -3.58 -1.56 0.35
N GLY A 122 -3.11 -2.50 -0.47
CA GLY A 122 -3.86 -3.12 -1.56
C GLY A 122 -4.54 -4.45 -1.22
N ALA A 123 -4.50 -4.92 0.04
CA ALA A 123 -5.12 -6.21 0.42
C ALA A 123 -6.64 -6.17 0.20
N THR A 124 -7.24 -7.29 -0.23
CA THR A 124 -8.67 -7.39 -0.57
C THR A 124 -9.34 -8.56 0.14
N ALA A 125 -10.59 -8.36 0.56
CA ALA A 125 -11.38 -9.43 1.19
C ALA A 125 -11.98 -10.39 0.15
N VAL A 126 -12.23 -11.63 0.53
CA VAL A 126 -13.00 -12.59 -0.26
C VAL A 126 -14.40 -12.02 -0.53
N GLY A 127 -14.83 -12.03 -1.80
CA GLY A 127 -16.15 -11.53 -2.21
C GLY A 127 -16.25 -10.00 -2.32
N SER A 128 -15.19 -9.25 -2.04
CA SER A 128 -15.14 -7.84 -2.40
C SER A 128 -15.02 -7.72 -3.92
N VAL A 129 -15.95 -7.01 -4.56
CA VAL A 129 -15.81 -6.63 -5.96
C VAL A 129 -14.59 -5.71 -6.05
N PRO A 130 -13.60 -5.99 -6.93
CA PRO A 130 -12.52 -5.04 -7.15
C PRO A 130 -13.12 -3.69 -7.51
N ASP A 131 -12.81 -2.67 -6.73
CA ASP A 131 -13.31 -1.34 -7.01
C ASP A 131 -12.65 -0.84 -8.29
N SER A 132 -13.41 -0.81 -9.37
CA SER A 132 -13.01 -0.35 -10.71
C SER A 132 -12.64 1.14 -10.78
N GLY A 133 -12.08 1.69 -9.72
CA GLY A 133 -11.77 3.11 -9.53
C GLY A 133 -10.34 3.55 -9.84
N GLU A 134 -9.43 2.65 -10.18
CA GLU A 134 -8.09 3.01 -10.70
C GLU A 134 -7.81 2.31 -12.03
N GLU A 135 -8.56 2.69 -13.05
CA GLU A 135 -8.11 2.47 -14.42
C GLU A 135 -6.79 3.23 -14.63
N ALA A 136 -5.77 2.45 -14.98
CA ALA A 136 -4.51 2.96 -15.49
C ALA A 136 -4.75 4.13 -16.45
N SER A 137 -4.32 5.33 -16.10
CA SER A 137 -4.28 6.48 -16.99
C SER A 137 -3.25 6.26 -18.11
N GLY A 138 -3.62 5.47 -19.09
CA GLY A 138 -2.82 5.14 -20.24
C GLY A 138 -3.70 4.70 -21.41
N GLY A 139 -4.60 5.55 -21.88
CA GLY A 139 -5.45 5.22 -23.01
C GLY A 139 -6.01 6.43 -23.74
N LYS A 140 -5.37 6.77 -24.84
CA LYS A 140 -5.86 7.47 -26.07
C LYS A 140 -7.20 8.21 -25.96
N LYS A 141 -7.16 9.53 -25.86
CA LYS A 141 -8.21 10.38 -26.42
C LYS A 141 -7.96 10.57 -27.93
N THR A 142 -8.67 9.81 -28.74
CA THR A 142 -8.85 10.10 -30.16
C THR A 142 -9.76 11.30 -30.31
N GLY A 143 -9.22 12.33 -30.97
CA GLY A 143 -9.95 13.56 -31.24
C GLY A 143 -11.16 13.36 -32.15
N LYS A 144 -12.24 14.04 -31.81
CA LYS A 144 -13.27 14.46 -32.77
C LYS A 144 -13.41 15.97 -32.69
N LYS A 145 -12.86 16.62 -33.72
CA LYS A 145 -13.16 18.03 -34.04
C LYS A 145 -14.65 18.17 -34.34
N LYS A 146 -15.33 19.14 -33.74
CA LYS A 146 -16.49 19.77 -34.35
C LYS A 146 -16.50 21.26 -33.99
N ALA A 147 -16.83 22.02 -35.01
CA ALA A 147 -16.66 23.42 -35.29
C ALA A 147 -17.35 24.41 -34.32
N GLU A 148 -16.78 25.58 -34.35
CA GLU A 148 -17.14 26.93 -33.93
C GLU A 148 -18.65 27.27 -33.81
N LYS A 149 -18.96 28.01 -32.72
CA LYS A 149 -19.84 29.17 -32.78
C LYS A 149 -19.42 30.16 -31.68
N LYS A 150 -19.11 31.39 -32.12
CA LYS A 150 -18.85 32.57 -31.30
C LYS A 150 -20.12 32.97 -30.54
N ALA A 151 -19.98 33.33 -29.27
CA ALA A 151 -20.89 34.24 -28.56
C ALA A 151 -20.14 34.87 -27.36
N ASP A 152 -20.46 36.13 -27.09
CA ASP A 152 -19.87 37.12 -26.25
C ASP A 152 -19.66 36.77 -24.75
N PRO A 153 -18.77 37.51 -24.05
CA PRO A 153 -18.45 37.17 -22.66
C PRO A 153 -19.47 37.73 -21.69
N LYS A 154 -20.25 36.83 -21.07
CA LYS A 154 -20.97 37.15 -19.84
C LYS A 154 -20.12 36.76 -18.63
N ILE A 155 -19.83 37.77 -17.80
CA ILE A 155 -19.23 37.60 -16.47
C ILE A 155 -20.18 36.67 -15.68
N VAL A 156 -19.68 35.46 -15.40
CA VAL A 156 -20.34 34.53 -14.48
C VAL A 156 -19.44 34.42 -13.25
N THR A 157 -19.93 34.95 -12.14
CA THR A 157 -19.40 34.69 -10.81
C THR A 157 -19.41 33.18 -10.55
N SER A 158 -18.24 32.56 -10.55
CA SER A 158 -18.08 31.14 -10.28
C SER A 158 -18.18 30.85 -8.78
N GLY A 159 -19.35 30.51 -8.30
CA GLY A 159 -19.50 29.72 -7.10
C GLY A 159 -19.09 28.30 -7.44
N SER A 160 -17.86 27.89 -7.16
CA SER A 160 -17.46 26.50 -7.26
C SER A 160 -18.15 25.69 -6.15
N GLN A 161 -19.25 25.06 -6.49
CA GLN A 161 -19.74 23.92 -5.71
C GLN A 161 -18.75 22.78 -5.96
N GLN A 162 -17.77 22.68 -5.07
CA GLN A 162 -16.96 21.47 -4.98
C GLN A 162 -17.91 20.38 -4.48
N GLU A 163 -18.17 19.38 -5.32
CA GLU A 163 -18.82 18.16 -4.87
C GLU A 163 -18.05 17.62 -3.66
N PRO A 164 -18.73 17.18 -2.59
CA PRO A 164 -18.04 16.63 -1.43
C PRO A 164 -17.21 15.43 -1.89
N VAL A 165 -15.88 15.56 -1.79
CA VAL A 165 -14.98 14.44 -1.99
C VAL A 165 -15.36 13.39 -0.94
N MET A 166 -15.97 12.30 -1.37
CA MET A 166 -16.24 11.15 -0.51
C MET A 166 -14.89 10.60 -0.06
N ILE A 167 -14.48 10.95 1.15
CA ILE A 167 -13.29 10.36 1.79
C ILE A 167 -13.67 8.92 2.07
N ARG A 168 -13.15 8.00 1.27
CA ARG A 168 -13.32 6.56 1.53
C ARG A 168 -12.65 6.20 2.86
N GLU A 169 -13.35 5.42 3.66
CA GLU A 169 -12.78 4.87 4.89
C GLU A 169 -11.56 3.99 4.51
N PRO A 170 -10.38 4.21 5.10
CA PRO A 170 -9.24 3.34 4.87
C PRO A 170 -9.60 1.88 5.16
N MET A 171 -9.14 0.96 4.33
CA MET A 171 -9.50 -0.47 4.43
C MET A 171 -9.13 -1.05 5.80
N VAL A 172 -8.01 -0.64 6.36
CA VAL A 172 -7.56 -1.10 7.68
C VAL A 172 -8.56 -0.73 8.79
N ASN A 173 -9.28 0.41 8.69
CA ASN A 173 -10.33 0.79 9.64
C ASN A 173 -11.48 -0.20 9.62
N ARG A 174 -11.87 -0.64 8.43
CA ARG A 174 -12.90 -1.67 8.27
C ARG A 174 -12.47 -2.99 8.91
N ILE A 175 -11.24 -3.44 8.64
CA ILE A 175 -10.66 -4.65 9.23
C ILE A 175 -10.69 -4.56 10.75
N VAL A 176 -10.21 -3.46 11.33
CA VAL A 176 -10.18 -3.25 12.79
C VAL A 176 -11.57 -3.32 13.39
N ARG A 177 -12.55 -2.63 12.80
CA ARG A 177 -13.94 -2.63 13.28
C ARG A 177 -14.57 -4.02 13.22
N GLU A 178 -14.40 -4.73 12.11
CA GLU A 178 -14.93 -6.09 11.93
C GLU A 178 -14.28 -7.09 12.91
N LEU A 179 -12.96 -7.04 13.07
CA LEU A 179 -12.25 -7.90 14.03
C LEU A 179 -12.67 -7.62 15.47
N GLN A 180 -12.82 -6.34 15.84
CA GLN A 180 -13.31 -6.00 17.17
C GLN A 180 -14.72 -6.55 17.43
N ALA A 181 -15.61 -6.47 16.43
CA ALA A 181 -16.97 -7.01 16.54
C ALA A 181 -16.98 -8.55 16.66
N LEU A 182 -16.11 -9.24 15.89
CA LEU A 182 -16.06 -10.71 15.86
C LEU A 182 -15.32 -11.32 17.04
N THR A 183 -14.30 -10.66 17.56
CA THR A 183 -13.46 -11.22 18.64
C THR A 183 -13.80 -10.69 20.03
N GLY A 184 -14.50 -9.55 20.12
CA GLY A 184 -14.74 -8.83 21.37
C GLY A 184 -13.46 -8.24 21.99
N VAL A 185 -12.33 -8.25 21.26
CA VAL A 185 -11.05 -7.69 21.71
C VAL A 185 -10.89 -6.29 21.13
N GLU A 186 -10.39 -5.36 21.95
CA GLU A 186 -10.08 -4.01 21.47
C GLU A 186 -9.05 -4.09 20.32
N ALA A 187 -9.42 -3.56 19.17
CA ALA A 187 -8.57 -3.49 18.00
C ALA A 187 -8.22 -2.03 17.67
N ARG A 188 -6.97 -1.78 17.32
CA ARG A 188 -6.46 -0.46 16.94
C ARG A 188 -5.74 -0.53 15.63
N MET A 189 -5.78 0.55 14.88
CA MET A 189 -5.00 0.68 13.67
C MET A 189 -3.79 1.59 13.87
N THR A 190 -2.76 1.32 13.11
CA THR A 190 -1.62 2.20 12.86
C THR A 190 -1.39 2.24 11.36
N GLN A 191 -1.16 3.43 10.80
CA GLN A 191 -0.88 3.60 9.39
C GLN A 191 0.48 4.27 9.24
N LEU A 192 1.43 3.62 8.60
CA LEU A 192 2.76 4.20 8.40
C LEU A 192 2.78 5.21 7.27
N GLY A 193 2.05 4.96 6.19
CA GLY A 193 2.01 5.86 5.04
C GLY A 193 3.41 6.26 4.56
N HIS A 194 3.59 7.54 4.26
CA HIS A 194 4.84 8.06 3.69
C HIS A 194 6.06 8.02 4.62
N VAL A 195 5.90 7.73 5.92
CA VAL A 195 7.05 7.52 6.83
C VAL A 195 7.94 6.37 6.34
N GLN A 196 7.35 5.36 5.69
CA GLN A 196 8.11 4.26 5.09
C GLN A 196 9.04 4.67 3.93
N ARG A 197 8.83 5.85 3.34
CA ARG A 197 9.65 6.37 2.24
C ARG A 197 10.90 7.10 2.72
N GLY A 198 11.00 7.36 4.01
CA GLY A 198 12.09 8.09 4.65
C GLY A 198 13.13 7.18 5.29
N GLY A 199 13.93 7.77 6.17
CA GLY A 199 14.92 7.07 6.98
C GLY A 199 16.29 6.92 6.35
N THR A 200 17.19 6.32 7.11
CA THR A 200 18.57 6.07 6.69
C THR A 200 18.64 4.79 5.87
N PRO A 201 19.22 4.84 4.65
CA PRO A 201 19.36 3.65 3.81
C PRO A 201 20.11 2.53 4.53
N THR A 202 19.64 1.29 4.38
CA THR A 202 20.32 0.10 4.88
C THR A 202 21.65 -0.13 4.17
N SER A 203 22.49 -0.97 4.74
CA SER A 203 23.75 -1.39 4.08
C SER A 203 23.48 -2.05 2.72
N THR A 204 22.40 -2.81 2.60
CA THR A 204 22.01 -3.46 1.33
C THR A 204 21.73 -2.43 0.24
N ASP A 205 20.87 -1.45 0.51
CA ASP A 205 20.54 -0.40 -0.46
C ASP A 205 21.78 0.45 -0.81
N ARG A 206 22.63 0.76 0.18
CA ARG A 206 23.89 1.51 -0.05
C ARG A 206 24.86 0.75 -0.95
N LEU A 207 25.07 -0.54 -0.70
CA LEU A 207 25.93 -1.38 -1.53
C LEU A 207 25.37 -1.52 -2.94
N LEU A 208 24.05 -1.71 -3.07
CA LEU A 208 23.38 -1.79 -4.36
C LEU A 208 23.57 -0.51 -5.17
N CYS A 209 23.40 0.67 -4.55
CA CYS A 209 23.63 1.97 -5.19
C CYS A 209 25.10 2.24 -5.55
N THR A 210 26.05 1.71 -4.77
CA THR A 210 27.49 1.97 -5.00
C THR A 210 28.06 1.10 -6.14
N ARG A 211 27.41 -0.05 -6.42
CA ARG A 211 27.87 -1.00 -7.45
C ARG A 211 27.37 -0.66 -8.86
N LEU A 212 26.52 0.36 -9.00
CA LEU A 212 25.99 0.88 -10.26
C LEU A 212 26.70 2.16 -10.70
#